data_92a4d17a40cb29aab73dfa264a8bb07b
#
_entry.id   92a4d17a40cb29aab73dfa264a8bb07b
#
_cell.length_a   1.000
_cell.length_b   1.000
_cell.length_c   1.000
_cell.angle_alpha   90.00
_cell.angle_beta   90.00
_cell.angle_gamma   90.00
#
_symmetry.space_group_name_H-M   'P 1'
#
loop_
_entity.id
_entity.type
_entity.pdbx_description
1 polymer ?
#
loop_
_entity_poly.entity_id
_entity_poly.type
_entity_poly.pdbx_seq_one_letter_code
_entity_poly.pdbx_strand_id
1 'polypeptide(L)'
;STKIILFLLILFYFINNSFAVRTQSVAVKGKLLCGQAPARNVRVKLFDEDSGPDPDDLLEAGYSDASGNFQLKGSTVETTNIDVVLKVYHDCDDGIKPGSRKIKFKIPNS
;
A
#
# COMPACT_ATOMS: atom_id res chain seq x y z
N SER A 1 26.20 8.50 -6.07
CA SER A 1 25.23 7.52 -5.66
C SER A 1 23.99 7.61 -6.51
N THR A 2 23.36 6.50 -6.68
CA THR A 2 22.14 6.42 -7.45
C THR A 2 21.01 7.06 -6.67
N LYS A 3 20.29 7.93 -7.32
CA LYS A 3 19.15 8.55 -6.69
C LYS A 3 17.99 7.58 -6.65
N ILE A 4 17.31 7.51 -5.53
CA ILE A 4 16.11 6.70 -5.42
C ILE A 4 15.01 7.38 -6.22
N ILE A 5 14.60 6.74 -7.31
CA ILE A 5 13.47 7.20 -8.09
C ILE A 5 12.45 6.08 -8.10
N LEU A 6 11.37 6.29 -7.39
CA LEU A 6 10.32 5.29 -7.29
C LEU A 6 9.05 5.87 -7.91
N PHE A 7 8.68 5.32 -9.07
CA PHE A 7 7.42 5.67 -9.69
C PHE A 7 6.35 4.71 -9.24
N LEU A 8 5.22 5.25 -8.88
CA LEU A 8 4.08 4.48 -8.43
C LEU A 8 2.86 4.89 -9.24
N LEU A 9 2.38 3.95 -10.05
CA LEU A 9 1.08 4.10 -10.69
C LEU A 9 0.06 3.38 -9.84
N ILE A 10 -0.88 4.11 -9.29
CA ILE A 10 -1.87 3.54 -8.38
C ILE A 10 -3.25 3.77 -8.95
N LEU A 11 -4.01 2.68 -9.04
CA LEU A 11 -5.44 2.74 -9.24
C LEU A 11 -6.10 2.24 -7.97
N PHE A 12 -7.04 2.98 -7.44
CA PHE A 12 -7.75 2.55 -6.25
C PHE A 12 -9.24 2.76 -6.42
N TYR A 13 -9.99 1.85 -5.79
CA TYR A 13 -11.43 1.85 -5.86
C TYR A 13 -11.99 1.78 -4.46
N PHE A 14 -13.07 2.51 -4.24
CA PHE A 14 -13.84 2.41 -3.01
C PHE A 14 -15.24 1.95 -3.33
N ILE A 15 -15.68 0.93 -2.60
CA ILE A 15 -17.04 0.42 -2.71
C ILE A 15 -17.68 0.55 -1.34
N ASN A 16 -18.75 1.34 -1.28
CA ASN A 16 -19.45 1.58 -0.04
C ASN A 16 -20.90 1.17 -0.16
N ASN A 17 -21.40 0.52 0.90
CA ASN A 17 -22.81 0.26 1.06
C ASN A 17 -23.45 1.37 1.87
N SER A 18 -24.77 1.55 1.71
CA SER A 18 -25.48 2.66 2.34
C SER A 18 -25.94 2.41 3.75
N PHE A 19 -25.55 1.31 4.37
CA PHE A 19 -26.01 0.95 5.71
C PHE A 19 -25.12 1.56 6.79
N ALA A 20 -25.68 1.75 7.98
CA ALA A 20 -24.97 2.36 9.10
C ALA A 20 -23.74 1.57 9.51
N VAL A 21 -23.87 0.22 9.52
CA VAL A 21 -22.73 -0.68 9.67
C VAL A 21 -22.52 -1.33 8.31
N ARG A 22 -21.39 -1.07 7.71
CA ARG A 22 -21.21 -1.49 6.33
C ARG A 22 -19.82 -2.07 6.10
N THR A 23 -19.75 -2.97 5.15
CA THR A 23 -18.48 -3.44 4.64
C THR A 23 -17.93 -2.39 3.71
N GLN A 24 -16.72 -1.93 3.97
CA GLN A 24 -16.00 -1.04 3.11
C GLN A 24 -14.86 -1.80 2.46
N SER A 25 -14.72 -1.65 1.15
CA SER A 25 -13.72 -2.36 0.39
C SER A 25 -12.85 -1.37 -0.37
N VAL A 26 -11.58 -1.74 -0.53
CA VAL A 26 -10.62 -0.96 -1.30
C VAL A 26 -9.76 -1.91 -2.11
N ALA A 27 -9.46 -1.50 -3.34
CA ALA A 27 -8.50 -2.21 -4.17
C ALA A 27 -7.45 -1.22 -4.62
N VAL A 28 -6.19 -1.63 -4.50
CA VAL A 28 -5.05 -0.81 -4.88
C VAL A 28 -4.16 -1.65 -5.79
N LYS A 29 -3.82 -1.10 -6.95
CA LYS A 29 -2.80 -1.74 -7.78
C LYS A 29 -1.86 -0.68 -8.32
N GLY A 30 -0.64 -1.10 -8.57
CA GLY A 30 0.36 -0.17 -9.04
C GLY A 30 1.58 -0.88 -9.59
N LYS A 31 2.52 -0.07 -10.03
CA LYS A 31 3.79 -0.54 -10.53
C LYS A 31 4.89 0.20 -9.81
N LEU A 32 5.86 -0.55 -9.32
CA LEU A 32 7.00 0.01 -8.61
C LEU A 32 8.23 -0.06 -9.50
N LEU A 33 8.94 1.04 -9.56
CA LEU A 33 10.19 1.13 -10.31
C LEU A 33 11.30 1.61 -9.39
N CYS A 34 12.46 1.01 -9.54
CA CYS A 34 13.69 1.49 -8.92
C CYS A 34 14.54 2.09 -10.03
N GLY A 35 14.53 3.42 -10.12
CA GLY A 35 15.04 4.07 -11.32
C GLY A 35 14.17 3.72 -12.51
N GLN A 36 14.77 3.10 -13.54
CA GLN A 36 14.03 2.66 -14.72
C GLN A 36 13.75 1.16 -14.71
N ALA A 37 14.25 0.47 -13.70
CA ALA A 37 14.07 -0.98 -13.61
C ALA A 37 12.86 -1.31 -12.75
N PRO A 38 12.14 -2.40 -13.07
CA PRO A 38 11.05 -2.84 -12.20
C PRO A 38 11.58 -3.19 -10.81
N ALA A 39 10.86 -2.75 -9.78
CA ALA A 39 11.18 -3.10 -8.40
C ALA A 39 10.42 -4.37 -8.06
N ARG A 40 11.09 -5.50 -8.18
CA ARG A 40 10.46 -6.81 -8.00
C ARG A 40 10.65 -7.31 -6.59
N ASN A 41 9.70 -8.14 -6.16
CA ASN A 41 9.71 -8.79 -4.85
C ASN A 41 9.74 -7.80 -3.69
N VAL A 42 9.10 -6.66 -3.89
CA VAL A 42 8.98 -5.64 -2.86
C VAL A 42 7.76 -5.93 -2.00
N ARG A 43 7.95 -5.88 -0.70
CA ARG A 43 6.86 -6.09 0.25
C ARG A 43 5.91 -4.90 0.25
N VAL A 44 4.62 -5.15 0.05
CA VAL A 44 3.59 -4.12 0.11
C VAL A 44 2.50 -4.56 1.08
N LYS A 45 1.99 -3.61 1.85
CA LYS A 45 0.95 -3.87 2.84
C LYS A 45 -0.10 -2.78 2.79
N LEU A 46 -1.34 -3.19 2.93
CA LEU A 46 -2.49 -2.30 2.96
C LEU A 46 -3.08 -2.33 4.36
N PHE A 47 -3.23 -1.17 4.97
CA PHE A 47 -3.72 -1.03 6.33
C PHE A 47 -4.94 -0.12 6.40
N ASP A 48 -5.81 -0.39 7.36
CA ASP A 48 -6.75 0.59 7.89
C ASP A 48 -6.07 1.20 9.12
N GLU A 49 -5.67 2.45 9.01
CA GLU A 49 -4.93 3.12 10.06
C GLU A 49 -5.88 3.64 11.12
N ASP A 50 -5.69 3.20 12.35
CA ASP A 50 -6.49 3.67 13.49
C ASP A 50 -5.77 4.81 14.19
N SER A 51 -6.55 5.79 14.62
CA SER A 51 -6.03 6.85 15.47
C SER A 51 -6.12 6.41 16.93
N GLY A 52 -5.18 6.89 17.75
CA GLY A 52 -5.15 6.57 19.16
C GLY A 52 -4.33 5.34 19.49
N PRO A 53 -4.63 4.65 20.59
CA PRO A 53 -3.77 3.56 21.08
C PRO A 53 -3.95 2.24 20.35
N ASP A 54 -4.99 2.09 19.55
CA ASP A 54 -5.27 0.85 18.86
C ASP A 54 -4.28 0.63 17.70
N PRO A 55 -3.81 -0.60 17.48
CA PRO A 55 -2.94 -0.86 16.34
C PRO A 55 -3.71 -0.76 15.03
N ASP A 56 -2.96 -0.47 13.95
CA ASP A 56 -3.53 -0.47 12.62
C ASP A 56 -3.95 -1.87 12.21
N ASP A 57 -5.05 -1.96 11.47
CA ASP A 57 -5.54 -3.24 10.97
C ASP A 57 -4.94 -3.54 9.61
N LEU A 58 -4.25 -4.66 9.50
CA LEU A 58 -3.73 -5.14 8.23
C LEU A 58 -4.87 -5.67 7.38
N LEU A 59 -5.08 -5.08 6.23
CA LEU A 59 -6.12 -5.52 5.30
C LEU A 59 -5.61 -6.58 4.34
N GLU A 60 -4.44 -6.35 3.76
CA GLU A 60 -3.81 -7.32 2.87
C GLU A 60 -2.32 -7.03 2.75
N ALA A 61 -1.55 -8.06 2.47
CA ALA A 61 -0.12 -7.94 2.22
C ALA A 61 0.26 -8.79 1.01
N GLY A 62 1.30 -8.37 0.31
CA GLY A 62 1.78 -9.08 -0.86
C GLY A 62 3.14 -8.61 -1.27
N TYR A 63 3.52 -8.98 -2.48
CA TYR A 63 4.81 -8.62 -3.06
C TYR A 63 4.60 -8.16 -4.50
N SER A 64 5.45 -7.26 -4.95
CA SER A 64 5.47 -6.93 -6.36
C SER A 64 6.03 -8.12 -7.17
N ASP A 65 5.59 -8.23 -8.41
CA ASP A 65 6.03 -9.31 -9.28
C ASP A 65 7.31 -8.91 -10.04
N ALA A 66 7.70 -9.75 -11.00
CA ALA A 66 8.92 -9.54 -11.77
C ALA A 66 8.88 -8.24 -12.58
N SER A 67 7.72 -7.75 -12.91
CA SER A 67 7.54 -6.50 -13.64
C SER A 67 7.30 -5.31 -12.72
N GLY A 68 7.37 -5.51 -11.41
CA GLY A 68 7.13 -4.47 -10.42
C GLY A 68 5.67 -4.23 -10.10
N ASN A 69 4.77 -5.00 -10.67
CA ASN A 69 3.34 -4.83 -10.45
C ASN A 69 2.90 -5.46 -9.15
N PHE A 70 1.96 -4.80 -8.48
CA PHE A 70 1.31 -5.36 -7.31
C PHE A 70 -0.17 -5.04 -7.35
N GLN A 71 -0.94 -5.84 -6.63
CA GLN A 71 -2.37 -5.60 -6.46
C GLN A 71 -2.78 -6.11 -5.08
N LEU A 72 -3.46 -5.26 -4.33
CA LEU A 72 -3.98 -5.58 -3.01
C LEU A 72 -5.45 -5.21 -2.94
N LYS A 73 -6.22 -6.03 -2.26
CA LYS A 73 -7.62 -5.78 -1.97
C LYS A 73 -7.85 -5.98 -0.49
N GLY A 74 -8.67 -5.14 0.09
CA GLY A 74 -9.01 -5.30 1.49
C GLY A 74 -10.41 -4.86 1.76
N SER A 75 -10.99 -5.41 2.83
CA SER A 75 -12.30 -4.98 3.29
C SER A 75 -12.35 -5.08 4.80
N THR A 76 -13.20 -4.26 5.37
CA THR A 76 -13.45 -4.29 6.81
C THR A 76 -14.85 -3.75 7.06
N VAL A 77 -15.42 -4.13 8.20
CA VAL A 77 -16.74 -3.66 8.61
C VAL A 77 -16.56 -2.56 9.62
N GLU A 78 -17.02 -1.37 9.26
CA GLU A 78 -16.84 -0.18 10.08
C GLU A 78 -18.12 0.67 10.04
N THR A 79 -18.32 1.44 11.10
CA THR A 79 -19.41 2.43 11.14
C THR A 79 -18.96 3.76 10.56
N THR A 80 -17.66 3.98 10.47
CA THR A 80 -17.05 5.19 9.89
C THR A 80 -16.23 4.80 8.68
N ASN A 81 -15.82 5.80 7.91
CA ASN A 81 -14.94 5.54 6.77
C ASN A 81 -13.58 5.01 7.24
N ILE A 82 -13.03 4.09 6.49
CA ILE A 82 -11.70 3.56 6.78
C ILE A 82 -10.64 4.55 6.29
N ASP A 83 -9.52 4.58 6.99
CA ASP A 83 -8.34 5.36 6.61
C ASP A 83 -7.31 4.40 6.01
N VAL A 84 -7.27 4.34 4.70
CA VAL A 84 -6.44 3.35 4.00
C VAL A 84 -5.04 3.89 3.78
N VAL A 85 -4.05 3.09 4.15
CA VAL A 85 -2.65 3.42 3.99
C VAL A 85 -1.95 2.26 3.29
N LEU A 86 -1.20 2.59 2.25
CA LEU A 86 -0.32 1.63 1.58
C LEU A 86 1.09 1.83 2.09
N LYS A 87 1.71 0.77 2.58
CA LYS A 87 3.11 0.78 3.00
C LYS A 87 3.92 -0.07 2.06
N VAL A 88 5.01 0.50 1.58
CA VAL A 88 5.95 -0.17 0.66
C VAL A 88 7.29 -0.28 1.37
N TYR A 89 7.79 -1.49 1.47
CA TYR A 89 9.07 -1.78 2.11
C TYR A 89 10.07 -2.16 1.03
N HIS A 90 11.05 -1.30 0.78
CA HIS A 90 11.97 -1.50 -0.34
C HIS A 90 13.42 -1.26 0.08
N ASP A 91 14.31 -1.78 -0.73
CA ASP A 91 15.74 -1.56 -0.58
C ASP A 91 16.35 -0.92 -1.82
N CYS A 92 15.52 -0.21 -2.57
CA CYS A 92 15.96 0.46 -3.78
C CYS A 92 17.06 1.46 -3.47
N ASP A 93 18.17 1.37 -4.20
CA ASP A 93 19.33 2.22 -4.01
C ASP A 93 19.88 2.17 -2.58
N ASP A 94 19.71 1.05 -1.93
CA ASP A 94 20.20 0.89 -0.57
C ASP A 94 21.70 0.59 -0.54
N GLY A 95 22.26 0.23 -1.66
CA GLY A 95 23.67 -0.06 -1.76
C GLY A 95 24.10 -1.18 -0.83
N ILE A 96 25.10 -0.91 -0.01
CA ILE A 96 25.61 -1.89 0.93
C ILE A 96 24.95 -1.80 2.31
N LYS A 97 24.02 -0.89 2.47
CA LYS A 97 23.34 -0.75 3.76
C LYS A 97 22.32 -1.84 3.95
N PRO A 98 22.34 -2.55 5.06
CA PRO A 98 21.32 -3.57 5.31
C PRO A 98 20.00 -2.94 5.70
N GLY A 99 18.95 -3.71 5.51
CA GLY A 99 17.62 -3.30 5.91
C GLY A 99 16.80 -2.74 4.74
N SER A 100 15.54 -2.52 4.99
CA SER A 100 14.66 -1.95 4.00
C SER A 100 14.11 -0.61 4.46
N ARG A 101 13.78 0.22 3.49
CA ARG A 101 13.17 1.51 3.71
C ARG A 101 11.67 1.38 3.55
N LYS A 102 10.95 2.16 4.33
CA LYS A 102 9.50 2.14 4.31
C LYS A 102 8.97 3.45 3.74
N ILE A 103 8.08 3.33 2.75
CA ILE A 103 7.34 4.46 2.21
C ILE A 103 5.88 4.26 2.54
N LYS A 104 5.24 5.32 3.02
CA LYS A 104 3.84 5.30 3.42
C LYS A 104 3.05 6.22 2.51
N PHE A 105 1.99 5.67 1.90
CA PHE A 105 1.08 6.43 1.07
C PHE A 105 -0.32 6.38 1.68
N LYS A 106 -0.87 7.55 1.91
CA LYS A 106 -2.24 7.64 2.37
C LYS A 106 -3.18 7.65 1.18
N ILE A 107 -4.13 6.75 1.17
CA ILE A 107 -5.11 6.65 0.08
C ILE A 107 -6.26 7.59 0.40
N PRO A 108 -6.61 8.53 -0.49
CA PRO A 108 -7.70 9.46 -0.21
C PRO A 108 -9.03 8.74 -0.08
N ASN A 109 -9.86 9.21 0.82
CA ASN A 109 -11.25 8.77 0.90
C ASN A 109 -12.03 9.34 -0.26
N SER A 110 -12.89 8.53 -0.85
CA SER A 110 -13.76 8.97 -1.92
C SER A 110 -15.12 9.40 -1.41
#